data_8d5bb6608606bccd34df99facf61b087
#
_entry.id   8d5bb6608606bccd34df99facf61b087
#
_cell.length_a   1.000
_cell.length_b   1.000
_cell.length_c   1.000
_cell.angle_alpha   90.00
_cell.angle_beta   90.00
_cell.angle_gamma   90.00
#
_symmetry.space_group_name_H-M   'P 1'
#
loop_
_entity.id
_entity.type
_entity.pdbx_description
1 polymer ?
#
loop_
_entity_poly.entity_id
_entity_poly.type
_entity_poly.pdbx_seq_one_letter_code
_entity_poly.pdbx_strand_id
1 'polypeptide(L)'
;MKRTTAREIAVQLSFYACTSEKDVDELLNEFFNKEYYDTLAEENELFSEYPEKKQQEYISRLVKTVYDYRIQIDKLIEKYAQGWKPERMSKTAMSILRCAVSEIMYMDDIPANAAINEAVELAKGYDEPETVSFINGILGGIMRGEFSEDESTQDITCLLYTSDAA
;
A
#
# COMPACT_ATOMS: atom_id res chain seq x y z
N MET A 1 -18.31 3.01 0.48
CA MET A 1 -16.91 2.77 0.98
C MET A 1 -15.97 3.84 0.44
N LYS A 2 -15.17 4.41 1.31
CA LYS A 2 -14.15 5.38 0.93
C LYS A 2 -12.93 4.69 0.32
N ARG A 3 -12.16 5.40 -0.51
CA ARG A 3 -10.91 4.88 -1.08
C ARG A 3 -9.90 4.51 0.01
N THR A 4 -9.86 5.25 1.11
CA THR A 4 -9.00 4.94 2.26
C THR A 4 -9.32 3.58 2.87
N THR A 5 -10.60 3.26 3.02
CA THR A 5 -11.04 1.95 3.52
C THR A 5 -10.69 0.83 2.52
N ALA A 6 -10.93 1.06 1.23
CA ALA A 6 -10.58 0.09 0.19
C ALA A 6 -9.07 -0.17 0.17
N ARG A 7 -8.24 0.86 0.33
CA ARG A 7 -6.79 0.72 0.41
C ARG A 7 -6.37 -0.10 1.61
N GLU A 8 -6.96 0.14 2.78
CA GLU A 8 -6.66 -0.63 3.99
C GLU A 8 -7.02 -2.11 3.83
N ILE A 9 -8.15 -2.42 3.19
CA ILE A 9 -8.52 -3.78 2.83
C ILE A 9 -7.46 -4.41 1.91
N ALA A 10 -7.02 -3.67 0.89
CA ALA A 10 -5.99 -4.13 -0.04
C ALA A 10 -4.65 -4.40 0.67
N VAL A 11 -4.28 -3.58 1.66
CA VAL A 11 -3.08 -3.80 2.47
C VAL A 11 -3.15 -5.14 3.19
N GLN A 12 -4.26 -5.44 3.83
CA GLN A 12 -4.44 -6.72 4.53
C GLN A 12 -4.42 -7.90 3.57
N LEU A 13 -5.13 -7.79 2.44
CA LEU A 13 -5.16 -8.85 1.43
C LEU A 13 -3.81 -9.09 0.77
N SER A 14 -3.04 -8.03 0.53
CA SER A 14 -1.72 -8.16 -0.09
C SER A 14 -0.75 -8.95 0.79
N PHE A 15 -0.87 -8.81 2.11
CA PHE A 15 -0.09 -9.63 3.04
C PHE A 15 -0.41 -11.12 2.84
N TYR A 16 -1.70 -11.47 2.81
CA TYR A 16 -2.11 -12.86 2.58
C TYR A 16 -1.70 -13.37 1.20
N ALA A 17 -1.84 -12.55 0.17
CA ALA A 17 -1.45 -12.92 -1.18
C ALA A 17 0.05 -13.26 -1.28
N CYS A 18 0.90 -12.51 -0.56
CA CYS A 18 2.35 -12.73 -0.58
C CYS A 18 2.81 -13.90 0.29
N THR A 19 2.00 -14.34 1.25
CA THR A 19 2.36 -15.41 2.18
C THR A 19 1.61 -16.72 1.94
N SER A 20 0.52 -16.68 1.17
CA SER A 20 -0.31 -17.85 0.87
C SER A 20 0.22 -18.60 -0.34
N GLU A 21 0.01 -19.92 -0.36
CA GLU A 21 0.27 -20.75 -1.54
C GLU A 21 -0.88 -20.70 -2.55
N LYS A 22 -1.99 -20.08 -2.19
CA LYS A 22 -3.15 -19.94 -3.09
C LYS A 22 -2.85 -18.98 -4.23
N ASP A 23 -3.44 -19.26 -5.38
CA ASP A 23 -3.46 -18.32 -6.49
C ASP A 23 -4.17 -17.01 -6.07
N VAL A 24 -3.62 -15.88 -6.50
CA VAL A 24 -4.14 -14.57 -6.11
C VAL A 24 -5.58 -14.35 -6.58
N ASP A 25 -5.93 -14.84 -7.78
CA ASP A 25 -7.30 -14.73 -8.29
C ASP A 25 -8.28 -15.57 -7.45
N GLU A 26 -7.87 -16.76 -7.06
CA GLU A 26 -8.65 -17.61 -6.17
C GLU A 26 -8.87 -16.93 -4.80
N LEU A 27 -7.82 -16.39 -4.23
CA LEU A 27 -7.88 -15.65 -2.96
C LEU A 27 -8.86 -14.48 -3.04
N LEU A 28 -8.81 -13.69 -4.11
CA LEU A 28 -9.71 -12.56 -4.31
C LEU A 28 -11.16 -13.00 -4.53
N ASN A 29 -11.38 -14.06 -5.29
CA ASN A 29 -12.72 -14.59 -5.50
C ASN A 29 -13.36 -15.09 -4.19
N GLU A 30 -12.59 -15.79 -3.36
CA GLU A 30 -13.04 -16.22 -2.04
C GLU A 30 -13.35 -15.03 -1.14
N PHE A 31 -12.48 -14.02 -1.14
CA PHE A 31 -12.65 -12.84 -0.30
C PHE A 31 -13.91 -12.06 -0.68
N PHE A 32 -14.19 -11.88 -1.97
CA PHE A 32 -15.37 -11.14 -2.44
C PHE A 32 -16.65 -12.00 -2.47
N ASN A 33 -16.59 -13.25 -2.06
CA ASN A 33 -17.81 -14.02 -1.80
C ASN A 33 -18.57 -13.32 -0.67
N LYS A 34 -19.82 -12.92 -0.95
CA LYS A 34 -20.57 -12.09 -0.02
C LYS A 34 -20.85 -12.77 1.31
N GLU A 35 -21.17 -14.06 1.30
CA GLU A 35 -21.41 -14.82 2.53
C GLU A 35 -20.17 -14.85 3.42
N TYR A 36 -19.00 -15.08 2.81
CA TYR A 36 -17.74 -15.06 3.51
C TYR A 36 -17.41 -13.66 4.03
N TYR A 37 -17.57 -12.64 3.18
CA TYR A 37 -17.29 -11.25 3.55
C TYR A 37 -18.15 -10.81 4.75
N ASP A 38 -19.41 -11.19 4.76
CA ASP A 38 -20.33 -10.84 5.84
C ASP A 38 -19.88 -11.45 7.18
N THR A 39 -19.22 -12.61 7.16
CA THR A 39 -18.66 -13.18 8.41
C THR A 39 -17.51 -12.36 8.95
N LEU A 40 -16.72 -11.73 8.09
CA LEU A 40 -15.61 -10.85 8.50
C LEU A 40 -16.14 -9.58 9.18
N ALA A 41 -17.28 -9.09 8.74
CA ALA A 41 -17.91 -7.90 9.31
C ALA A 41 -18.27 -8.06 10.78
N GLU A 42 -18.55 -9.28 11.22
CA GLU A 42 -18.84 -9.57 12.62
C GLU A 42 -17.61 -9.40 13.52
N GLU A 43 -16.42 -9.61 12.97
CA GLU A 43 -15.18 -9.58 13.73
C GLU A 43 -14.43 -8.23 13.63
N ASN A 44 -14.58 -7.53 12.52
CA ASN A 44 -13.80 -6.32 12.25
C ASN A 44 -14.63 -5.28 11.49
N GLU A 45 -14.76 -4.11 12.08
CA GLU A 45 -15.49 -2.97 11.52
C GLU A 45 -14.99 -2.54 10.13
N LEU A 46 -13.74 -2.84 9.79
CA LEU A 46 -13.18 -2.59 8.47
C LEU A 46 -14.04 -3.21 7.35
N PHE A 47 -14.67 -4.33 7.63
CA PHE A 47 -15.49 -5.07 6.68
C PHE A 47 -16.99 -4.83 6.84
N SER A 48 -17.39 -3.77 7.55
CA SER A 48 -18.80 -3.45 7.81
C SER A 48 -19.59 -3.12 6.53
N GLU A 49 -18.92 -2.66 5.48
CA GLU A 49 -19.53 -2.31 4.20
C GLU A 49 -18.96 -3.21 3.10
N TYR A 50 -19.84 -3.91 2.38
CA TYR A 50 -19.41 -4.72 1.22
C TYR A 50 -18.99 -3.77 0.08
N PRO A 51 -17.81 -3.96 -0.52
CA PRO A 51 -17.33 -3.05 -1.55
C PRO A 51 -18.16 -3.16 -2.82
N GLU A 52 -18.47 -2.00 -3.42
CA GLU A 52 -19.08 -1.93 -4.73
C GLU A 52 -18.09 -2.39 -5.81
N LYS A 53 -18.60 -2.65 -7.01
CA LYS A 53 -17.77 -3.16 -8.12
C LYS A 53 -16.51 -2.32 -8.35
N LYS A 54 -16.63 -1.00 -8.30
CA LYS A 54 -15.51 -0.08 -8.49
C LYS A 54 -14.42 -0.24 -7.42
N GLN A 55 -14.82 -0.38 -6.16
CA GLN A 55 -13.88 -0.64 -5.08
C GLN A 55 -13.27 -2.05 -5.19
N GLN A 56 -14.05 -3.05 -5.57
CA GLN A 56 -13.53 -4.40 -5.79
C GLN A 56 -12.47 -4.42 -6.90
N GLU A 57 -12.68 -3.69 -7.98
CA GLU A 57 -11.71 -3.56 -9.07
C GLU A 57 -10.40 -2.90 -8.59
N TYR A 58 -10.51 -1.83 -7.79
CA TYR A 58 -9.33 -1.17 -7.22
C TYR A 58 -8.56 -2.10 -6.28
N ILE A 59 -9.26 -2.76 -5.35
CA ILE A 59 -8.64 -3.69 -4.40
C ILE A 59 -7.94 -4.82 -5.15
N SER A 60 -8.63 -5.44 -6.10
CA SER A 60 -8.08 -6.54 -6.89
C SER A 60 -6.85 -6.12 -7.69
N ARG A 61 -6.91 -4.96 -8.34
CA ARG A 61 -5.80 -4.42 -9.11
C ARG A 61 -4.58 -4.17 -8.23
N LEU A 62 -4.78 -3.56 -7.08
CA LEU A 62 -3.67 -3.27 -6.16
C LEU A 62 -3.05 -4.56 -5.61
N VAL A 63 -3.87 -5.50 -5.15
CA VAL A 63 -3.38 -6.78 -4.61
C VAL A 63 -2.62 -7.58 -5.67
N LYS A 64 -3.15 -7.67 -6.89
CA LYS A 64 -2.49 -8.35 -8.00
C LYS A 64 -1.17 -7.68 -8.38
N THR A 65 -1.12 -6.35 -8.41
CA THR A 65 0.09 -5.60 -8.71
C THR A 65 1.18 -5.88 -7.66
N VAL A 66 0.81 -5.84 -6.39
CA VAL A 66 1.74 -6.20 -5.30
C VAL A 66 2.29 -7.61 -5.50
N TYR A 67 1.41 -8.57 -5.76
CA TYR A 67 1.81 -9.96 -5.94
C TYR A 67 2.72 -10.15 -7.16
N ASP A 68 2.33 -9.62 -8.31
CA ASP A 68 3.07 -9.79 -9.56
C ASP A 68 4.46 -9.15 -9.51
N TYR A 69 4.58 -8.00 -8.86
CA TYR A 69 5.85 -7.25 -8.79
C TYR A 69 6.52 -7.35 -7.42
N ARG A 70 6.14 -8.31 -6.57
CA ARG A 70 6.63 -8.40 -5.18
C ARG A 70 8.15 -8.42 -5.07
N ILE A 71 8.83 -9.08 -5.98
CA ILE A 71 10.29 -9.17 -5.96
C ILE A 71 10.91 -7.81 -6.27
N GLN A 72 10.44 -7.13 -7.29
CA GLN A 72 10.90 -5.80 -7.68
C GLN A 72 10.59 -4.76 -6.60
N ILE A 73 9.38 -4.84 -6.04
CA ILE A 73 8.92 -3.94 -4.97
C ILE A 73 9.82 -4.10 -3.73
N ASP A 74 10.06 -5.32 -3.29
CA ASP A 74 10.89 -5.57 -2.10
C ASP A 74 12.33 -5.12 -2.32
N LYS A 75 12.87 -5.26 -3.53
CA LYS A 75 14.21 -4.73 -3.88
C LYS A 75 14.26 -3.21 -3.79
N LEU A 76 13.22 -2.51 -4.24
CA LEU A 76 13.13 -1.06 -4.13
C LEU A 76 13.07 -0.62 -2.67
N ILE A 77 12.24 -1.27 -1.87
CA ILE A 77 12.13 -0.98 -0.44
C ILE A 77 13.49 -1.17 0.23
N GLU A 78 14.17 -2.28 -0.03
CA GLU A 78 15.48 -2.58 0.52
C GLU A 78 16.52 -1.52 0.11
N LYS A 79 16.52 -1.12 -1.16
CA LYS A 79 17.44 -0.11 -1.69
C LYS A 79 17.34 1.23 -0.95
N TYR A 80 16.14 1.64 -0.57
CA TYR A 80 15.89 2.93 0.07
C TYR A 80 15.73 2.86 1.59
N ALA A 81 15.78 1.66 2.16
CA ALA A 81 15.65 1.41 3.60
C ALA A 81 17.01 1.44 4.31
N GLN A 82 17.80 2.49 4.10
CA GLN A 82 19.14 2.59 4.64
C GLN A 82 19.15 2.61 6.18
N GLY A 83 19.95 1.75 6.78
CA GLY A 83 20.07 1.67 8.22
C GLY A 83 18.94 0.94 8.93
N TRP A 84 18.00 0.40 8.18
CA TRP A 84 16.84 -0.30 8.73
C TRP A 84 16.74 -1.70 8.12
N LYS A 85 16.53 -2.70 8.97
CA LYS A 85 16.40 -4.10 8.51
C LYS A 85 14.93 -4.44 8.30
N PRO A 86 14.56 -5.03 7.14
CA PRO A 86 13.17 -5.46 6.90
C PRO A 86 12.61 -6.37 7.99
N GLU A 87 13.47 -7.19 8.63
CA GLU A 87 13.07 -8.08 9.72
C GLU A 87 12.56 -7.33 10.96
N ARG A 88 12.92 -6.07 11.11
CA ARG A 88 12.48 -5.23 12.24
C ARG A 88 11.18 -4.50 11.96
N MET A 89 10.73 -4.50 10.71
CA MET A 89 9.47 -3.87 10.35
C MET A 89 8.31 -4.81 10.65
N SER A 90 7.20 -4.23 11.12
CA SER A 90 5.97 -4.99 11.27
C SER A 90 5.47 -5.49 9.91
N LYS A 91 4.73 -6.59 9.93
CA LYS A 91 4.09 -7.13 8.72
C LYS A 91 3.15 -6.11 8.06
N THR A 92 2.45 -5.34 8.89
CA THR A 92 1.56 -4.28 8.43
C THR A 92 2.35 -3.17 7.74
N ALA A 93 3.46 -2.70 8.34
CA ALA A 93 4.32 -1.68 7.75
C ALA A 93 4.85 -2.10 6.38
N MET A 94 5.31 -3.35 6.26
CA MET A 94 5.77 -3.90 4.97
C MET A 94 4.65 -3.95 3.94
N SER A 95 3.45 -4.35 4.34
CA SER A 95 2.31 -4.39 3.43
C SER A 95 1.88 -2.99 2.99
N ILE A 96 1.91 -2.01 3.88
CA ILE A 96 1.64 -0.60 3.56
C ILE A 96 2.66 -0.10 2.53
N LEU A 97 3.94 -0.36 2.75
CA LEU A 97 5.01 0.01 1.81
C LEU A 97 4.82 -0.65 0.45
N ARG A 98 4.55 -1.94 0.41
CA ARG A 98 4.35 -2.68 -0.84
C ARG A 98 3.18 -2.10 -1.65
N CYS A 99 2.08 -1.80 -0.99
CA CYS A 99 0.92 -1.20 -1.65
C CYS A 99 1.23 0.20 -2.18
N ALA A 100 1.88 1.05 -1.38
CA ALA A 100 2.25 2.40 -1.80
C ALA A 100 3.23 2.38 -2.97
N VAL A 101 4.25 1.54 -2.92
CA VAL A 101 5.20 1.38 -4.02
C VAL A 101 4.51 0.90 -5.29
N SER A 102 3.56 -0.03 -5.16
CA SER A 102 2.76 -0.49 -6.30
C SER A 102 1.96 0.63 -6.95
N GLU A 103 1.33 1.47 -6.14
CA GLU A 103 0.59 2.62 -6.66
C GLU A 103 1.52 3.63 -7.35
N ILE A 104 2.67 3.90 -6.77
CA ILE A 104 3.63 4.87 -7.31
C ILE A 104 4.25 4.37 -8.63
N MET A 105 4.69 3.12 -8.66
CA MET A 105 5.49 2.59 -9.78
C MET A 105 4.66 1.99 -10.91
N TYR A 106 3.48 1.44 -10.61
CA TYR A 106 2.74 0.60 -11.56
C TYR A 106 1.29 1.03 -11.80
N MET A 107 0.80 2.05 -11.11
CA MET A 107 -0.58 2.52 -11.22
C MET A 107 -0.61 4.01 -11.57
N ASP A 108 -0.43 4.32 -12.86
CA ASP A 108 -0.24 5.69 -13.36
C ASP A 108 -1.44 6.63 -13.09
N ASP A 109 -2.64 6.08 -12.93
CA ASP A 109 -3.85 6.83 -12.64
C ASP A 109 -3.95 7.30 -11.18
N ILE A 110 -3.04 6.83 -10.31
CA ILE A 110 -2.98 7.25 -8.91
C ILE A 110 -1.82 8.22 -8.72
N PRO A 111 -2.09 9.47 -8.30
CA PRO A 111 -1.01 10.42 -8.04
C PRO A 111 -0.06 9.90 -6.95
N ALA A 112 1.23 9.99 -7.21
CA ALA A 112 2.25 9.48 -6.29
C ALA A 112 2.19 10.14 -4.91
N ASN A 113 1.96 11.45 -4.86
CA ASN A 113 1.82 12.18 -3.60
C ASN A 113 0.60 11.70 -2.79
N ALA A 114 -0.49 11.37 -3.46
CA ALA A 114 -1.67 10.81 -2.80
C ALA A 114 -1.37 9.43 -2.20
N ALA A 115 -0.67 8.57 -2.95
CA ALA A 115 -0.27 7.24 -2.47
C ALA A 115 0.61 7.34 -1.22
N ILE A 116 1.57 8.26 -1.20
CA ILE A 116 2.46 8.47 -0.06
C ILE A 116 1.69 8.99 1.16
N ASN A 117 0.86 10.00 0.97
CA ASN A 117 0.03 10.56 2.05
C ASN A 117 -0.87 9.51 2.68
N GLU A 118 -1.54 8.72 1.87
CA GLU A 118 -2.44 7.68 2.34
C GLU A 118 -1.68 6.57 3.09
N ALA A 119 -0.49 6.21 2.63
CA ALA A 119 0.36 5.24 3.31
C ALA A 119 0.79 5.74 4.69
N VAL A 120 1.20 7.00 4.79
CA VAL A 120 1.61 7.63 6.05
C VAL A 120 0.43 7.71 7.01
N GLU A 121 -0.72 8.15 6.55
CA GLU A 121 -1.93 8.24 7.40
C GLU A 121 -2.37 6.85 7.89
N LEU A 122 -2.32 5.85 7.04
CA LEU A 122 -2.66 4.49 7.42
C LEU A 122 -1.67 3.94 8.46
N ALA A 123 -0.38 4.19 8.26
CA ALA A 123 0.67 3.75 9.18
C ALA A 123 0.51 4.36 10.58
N LYS A 124 0.03 5.59 10.68
CA LYS A 124 -0.24 6.24 11.98
C LYS A 124 -1.21 5.45 12.86
N GLY A 125 -2.12 4.71 12.26
CA GLY A 125 -3.07 3.88 12.99
C GLY A 125 -2.53 2.54 13.47
N TYR A 126 -1.37 2.10 12.94
CA TYR A 126 -0.83 0.78 13.21
C TYR A 126 0.54 0.78 13.87
N ASP A 127 1.34 1.81 13.65
CA ASP A 127 2.76 1.81 14.02
C ASP A 127 3.18 3.03 14.83
N GLU A 128 4.35 2.92 15.44
CA GLU A 128 4.98 4.00 16.19
C GLU A 128 5.42 5.14 15.26
N PRO A 129 5.53 6.38 15.78
CA PRO A 129 5.94 7.54 14.96
C PRO A 129 7.26 7.34 14.22
N GLU A 130 8.20 6.60 14.80
CA GLU A 130 9.49 6.29 14.16
C GLU A 130 9.29 5.47 12.88
N THR A 131 8.44 4.45 12.92
CA THR A 131 8.10 3.63 11.76
C THR A 131 7.37 4.45 10.70
N VAL A 132 6.43 5.30 11.11
CA VAL A 132 5.71 6.20 10.20
C VAL A 132 6.68 7.12 9.47
N SER A 133 7.60 7.74 10.19
CA SER A 133 8.63 8.62 9.61
C SER A 133 9.52 7.84 8.64
N PHE A 134 9.86 6.62 8.96
CA PHE A 134 10.67 5.74 8.13
C PHE A 134 9.95 5.37 6.82
N ILE A 135 8.67 5.02 6.89
CA ILE A 135 7.84 4.77 5.70
C ILE A 135 7.84 5.99 4.78
N ASN A 136 7.61 7.18 5.34
CA ASN A 136 7.64 8.42 4.57
C ASN A 136 9.00 8.65 3.90
N GLY A 137 10.10 8.38 4.63
CA GLY A 137 11.46 8.51 4.12
C GLY A 137 11.76 7.56 2.96
N ILE A 138 11.35 6.30 3.06
CA ILE A 138 11.51 5.30 1.98
C ILE A 138 10.76 5.75 0.73
N LEU A 139 9.48 6.11 0.89
CA LEU A 139 8.63 6.47 -0.25
C LEU A 139 9.13 7.77 -0.92
N GLY A 140 9.56 8.75 -0.14
CA GLY A 140 10.19 9.96 -0.68
C GLY A 140 11.50 9.66 -1.40
N GLY A 141 12.31 8.74 -0.87
CA GLY A 141 13.54 8.28 -1.51
C GLY A 141 13.29 7.63 -2.86
N ILE A 142 12.28 6.77 -2.94
CA ILE A 142 11.88 6.12 -4.20
C ILE A 142 11.48 7.17 -5.24
N MET A 143 10.69 8.17 -4.84
CA MET A 143 10.28 9.25 -5.75
C MET A 143 11.49 10.01 -6.31
N ARG A 144 12.43 10.39 -5.46
CA ARG A 144 13.60 11.13 -5.87
C ARG A 144 14.60 10.32 -6.69
N GLY A 145 14.72 9.02 -6.37
CA GLY A 145 15.73 8.16 -6.96
C GLY A 145 15.31 7.42 -8.23
N GLU A 146 14.02 7.13 -8.41
CA GLU A 146 13.53 6.28 -9.51
C GLU A 146 12.86 7.07 -10.64
N PHE A 147 12.57 8.36 -10.45
CA PHE A 147 11.97 9.19 -11.50
C PHE A 147 13.01 10.14 -12.08
N SER A 148 12.91 10.41 -13.40
CA SER A 148 13.80 11.35 -14.09
C SER A 148 13.60 12.78 -13.58
N GLU A 149 14.66 13.61 -13.64
CA GLU A 149 14.62 15.00 -13.16
C GLU A 149 13.50 15.82 -13.79
N ASP A 150 13.16 15.55 -15.05
CA ASP A 150 12.13 16.30 -15.78
C ASP A 150 10.71 15.95 -15.34
N GLU A 151 10.49 14.73 -14.91
CA GLU A 151 9.16 14.25 -14.47
C GLU A 151 8.95 14.46 -12.98
N SER A 152 10.03 14.50 -12.21
CA SER A 152 9.97 14.48 -10.76
C SER A 152 9.91 15.86 -10.11
N THR A 153 10.24 16.94 -10.84
CA THR A 153 10.34 18.26 -10.24
C THR A 153 9.02 18.75 -9.63
N GLN A 154 7.90 18.52 -10.32
CA GLN A 154 6.59 18.88 -9.79
C GLN A 154 6.16 17.98 -8.64
N ASP A 155 6.40 16.68 -8.78
CA ASP A 155 6.02 15.69 -7.78
C ASP A 155 6.86 15.81 -6.51
N ILE A 156 8.16 16.07 -6.64
CA ILE A 156 9.05 16.32 -5.50
C ILE A 156 8.63 17.58 -4.74
N THR A 157 8.26 18.64 -5.45
CA THR A 157 7.78 19.87 -4.83
C THR A 157 6.50 19.62 -4.03
N CYS A 158 5.56 18.85 -4.57
CA CYS A 158 4.34 18.46 -3.87
C CYS A 158 4.64 17.60 -2.64
N LEU A 159 5.61 16.69 -2.76
CA LEU A 159 6.05 15.82 -1.67
C LEU A 159 6.69 16.60 -0.52
N LEU A 160 7.62 17.49 -0.83
CA LEU A 160 8.28 18.36 0.15
C LEU A 160 7.25 19.23 0.87
N TYR A 161 6.31 19.80 0.13
CA TYR A 161 5.22 20.59 0.70
C TYR A 161 4.36 19.76 1.63
N THR A 162 4.01 18.53 1.24
CA THR A 162 3.20 17.62 2.05
C THR A 162 3.93 17.15 3.31
N SER A 163 5.23 16.89 3.20
CA SER A 163 6.07 16.52 4.35
C SER A 163 6.20 17.65 5.37
N ASP A 164 6.29 18.89 4.90
CA ASP A 164 6.35 20.06 5.77
C ASP A 164 5.01 20.35 6.45
N ALA A 165 3.91 19.93 5.85
CA ALA A 165 2.57 20.07 6.41
C ALA A 165 2.21 18.99 7.45
N ALA A 166 2.96 17.91 7.47
CA ALA A 166 2.76 16.80 8.41
C ALA A 166 3.64 16.97 9.65
#